data_c3d861e1fa7444f6da52f34da8b72a63
#
_entry.id   c3d861e1fa7444f6da52f34da8b72a63
#
_cell.length_a   1.000
_cell.length_b   1.000
_cell.length_c   1.000
_cell.angle_alpha   90.00
_cell.angle_beta   90.00
_cell.angle_gamma   90.00
#
_symmetry.space_group_name_H-M   'P 1'
#
loop_
_entity.id
_entity.type
_entity.pdbx_description
1 polymer ?
#
loop_
_entity_poly.entity_id
_entity_poly.type
_entity_poly.pdbx_seq_one_letter_code
_entity_poly.pdbx_strand_id
1 'polypeptide(L)'
;MKPRFAISSLSPAWLLAGLLWLLPGCKSDIDPARLENLRDDLDAVITGARGAPPPEDAARGGWDTEVFGARAQETLEAFAHLLDSPPGKAPADGLLAEEFTSSALRPAGLEETFRDRHFIVRKAPAGKQAASRKGRDGLEAALGELLEAFAGSTGRHSKLKLFEVALGDGNSARTRTYFQLGGRFEEGTFQVKATWLSNWTRAGERWLLKSTEVESYEEAIGLTGAESLFTDCTKASLAGSAAFRSQLLPGLDHWMGRIELRMGIDIGGWQGLAIGDIDGDGRDDLYVCQPGGLPNRLFVQNTDGTVTERSAELGVDWLESTHSALFVDLDNDGDQDLLVGLEPGVLIHENDGKGRFTPKTARLLPAALPYSLAATDYDLDGDLDVYVCCYNRRKGANRHLVFARPVPYHDANNGGRNVLLRNDGRWRFSHATVRAGLDANNRRFSYAAAWEDFDNDGDQDLYVANDFGRNNLYRNDSGRFTDIAATAGAEDISPGMSSCWGDYDNDGLMDLYVSNMFSSAGNRITSQGRFHQGASEETRAQFRRHARGNTLLKNMGNGAFSDVSEAAGITIGRWAWGSKFADLNNDGWEDLLVTNGFITQQDTGDL
;
A
#
# COMPACT_ATOMS: atom_id res chain seq x y z
N MET A 1 -17.24 34.00 -29.89
CA MET A 1 -18.48 34.13 -29.11
C MET A 1 -19.01 32.74 -28.83
N LYS A 2 -18.81 32.22 -27.61
CA LYS A 2 -19.42 30.96 -27.11
C LYS A 2 -20.45 31.36 -26.08
N PRO A 3 -21.69 30.87 -26.10
CA PRO A 3 -22.66 31.16 -25.07
C PRO A 3 -22.35 30.33 -23.79
N ARG A 4 -22.21 31.02 -22.69
CA ARG A 4 -22.24 30.44 -21.32
C ARG A 4 -23.69 30.18 -20.97
N PHE A 5 -24.09 28.94 -20.82
CA PHE A 5 -25.34 28.59 -20.15
C PHE A 5 -25.09 28.49 -18.65
N ALA A 6 -25.66 29.43 -17.91
CA ALA A 6 -25.78 29.37 -16.48
C ALA A 6 -26.95 28.43 -16.12
N ILE A 7 -26.68 27.31 -15.49
CA ILE A 7 -27.72 26.46 -14.88
C ILE A 7 -27.89 26.96 -13.43
N SER A 8 -28.87 27.82 -13.23
CA SER A 8 -29.36 28.20 -11.90
C SER A 8 -30.55 27.33 -11.56
N SER A 9 -30.43 26.63 -10.42
CA SER A 9 -31.49 26.12 -9.54
C SER A 9 -32.72 25.50 -10.19
N LEU A 10 -32.62 24.21 -10.51
CA LEU A 10 -33.79 23.32 -10.60
C LEU A 10 -33.80 22.42 -9.37
N SER A 11 -34.90 22.43 -8.61
CA SER A 11 -35.07 21.61 -7.42
C SER A 11 -35.10 20.11 -7.80
N PRO A 12 -34.60 19.22 -6.91
CA PRO A 12 -34.57 17.76 -7.16
C PRO A 12 -35.94 17.12 -7.47
N ALA A 13 -37.02 17.81 -7.14
CA ALA A 13 -38.39 17.33 -7.39
C ALA A 13 -38.76 17.19 -8.87
N TRP A 14 -38.13 17.90 -9.79
CA TRP A 14 -38.42 17.83 -11.23
C TRP A 14 -37.66 16.72 -11.95
N LEU A 15 -36.54 16.25 -11.40
CA LEU A 15 -35.82 15.11 -11.95
C LEU A 15 -36.51 13.78 -11.67
N LEU A 16 -37.21 13.65 -10.54
CA LEU A 16 -38.01 12.47 -10.26
C LEU A 16 -39.30 12.40 -11.08
N ALA A 17 -39.93 13.54 -11.38
CA ALA A 17 -41.13 13.59 -12.21
C ALA A 17 -40.86 13.26 -13.69
N GLY A 18 -39.65 13.59 -14.19
CA GLY A 18 -39.27 13.28 -15.58
C GLY A 18 -38.93 11.81 -15.85
N LEU A 19 -38.44 11.09 -14.87
CA LEU A 19 -38.11 9.66 -15.00
C LEU A 19 -39.34 8.74 -14.92
N LEU A 20 -40.44 9.18 -14.30
CA LEU A 20 -41.70 8.44 -14.19
C LEU A 20 -42.55 8.48 -15.45
N TRP A 21 -42.26 9.35 -16.43
CA TRP A 21 -43.00 9.48 -17.68
C TRP A 21 -42.46 8.65 -18.85
N LEU A 22 -41.30 7.99 -18.67
CA LEU A 22 -40.64 7.25 -19.76
C LEU A 22 -40.90 5.73 -19.74
N LEU A 23 -41.72 5.23 -18.83
CA LEU A 23 -42.11 3.80 -18.79
C LEU A 23 -43.62 3.64 -19.05
N PRO A 24 -44.06 3.34 -20.27
CA PRO A 24 -45.44 2.95 -20.50
C PRO A 24 -45.65 1.50 -20.05
N GLY A 25 -46.34 1.29 -18.95
CA GLY A 25 -46.88 -0.04 -18.63
C GLY A 25 -46.91 -0.52 -17.20
N CYS A 26 -46.52 0.21 -16.19
CA CYS A 26 -46.69 -0.18 -14.78
C CYS A 26 -47.55 0.82 -14.01
N LYS A 27 -48.86 0.60 -14.01
CA LYS A 27 -49.73 1.08 -12.94
C LYS A 27 -49.82 -0.06 -11.92
N SER A 28 -49.03 0.00 -10.85
CA SER A 28 -49.24 -0.79 -9.65
C SER A 28 -48.84 0.06 -8.45
N ASP A 29 -49.72 0.04 -7.46
CA ASP A 29 -49.70 0.77 -6.20
C ASP A 29 -48.31 0.75 -5.54
N ILE A 30 -47.58 1.82 -5.67
CA ILE A 30 -46.34 2.01 -4.89
C ILE A 30 -46.77 2.59 -3.56
N ASP A 31 -46.59 1.79 -2.49
CA ASP A 31 -46.82 2.19 -1.11
C ASP A 31 -46.08 3.50 -0.79
N PRO A 32 -46.80 4.56 -0.36
CA PRO A 32 -46.17 5.85 0.00
C PRO A 32 -45.08 5.72 1.06
N ALA A 33 -45.19 4.78 2.00
CA ALA A 33 -44.18 4.52 3.03
C ALA A 33 -42.89 3.95 2.42
N ARG A 34 -42.98 3.27 1.27
CA ARG A 34 -41.81 2.77 0.55
C ARG A 34 -41.10 3.85 -0.24
N LEU A 35 -41.82 4.89 -0.65
CA LEU A 35 -41.25 6.11 -1.28
C LEU A 35 -40.55 7.00 -0.25
N GLU A 36 -41.07 7.08 0.96
CA GLU A 36 -40.46 7.83 2.06
C GLU A 36 -39.15 7.16 2.53
N ASN A 37 -39.14 5.83 2.70
CA ASN A 37 -37.95 5.06 3.00
C ASN A 37 -36.87 5.18 1.87
N LEU A 38 -37.30 5.16 0.60
CA LEU A 38 -36.40 5.39 -0.54
C LEU A 38 -35.81 6.80 -0.56
N ARG A 39 -36.57 7.79 -0.09
CA ARG A 39 -36.14 9.19 0.01
C ARG A 39 -35.13 9.34 1.15
N ASP A 40 -35.40 8.74 2.30
CA ASP A 40 -34.49 8.74 3.47
C ASP A 40 -33.19 7.97 3.15
N ASP A 41 -33.27 6.85 2.42
CA ASP A 41 -32.11 6.11 1.93
C ASP A 41 -31.32 6.92 0.88
N LEU A 42 -32.00 7.65 -0.02
CA LEU A 42 -31.34 8.52 -1.00
C LEU A 42 -30.71 9.74 -0.33
N ASP A 43 -31.37 10.34 0.64
CA ASP A 43 -30.82 11.45 1.42
C ASP A 43 -29.65 10.99 2.30
N ALA A 44 -29.69 9.78 2.85
CA ALA A 44 -28.57 9.16 3.56
C ALA A 44 -27.37 8.86 2.62
N VAL A 45 -27.64 8.44 1.38
CA VAL A 45 -26.60 8.23 0.35
C VAL A 45 -26.05 9.57 -0.16
N ILE A 46 -26.91 10.55 -0.42
CA ILE A 46 -26.51 11.89 -0.88
C ILE A 46 -25.80 12.66 0.23
N THR A 47 -26.25 12.55 1.49
CA THR A 47 -25.57 13.13 2.64
C THR A 47 -24.34 12.33 3.06
N GLY A 48 -24.33 11.01 2.86
CA GLY A 48 -23.15 10.17 3.02
C GLY A 48 -22.08 10.41 1.96
N ALA A 49 -22.47 10.65 0.71
CA ALA A 49 -21.53 11.07 -0.36
C ALA A 49 -21.14 12.55 -0.31
N ARG A 50 -21.93 13.39 0.41
CA ARG A 50 -21.57 14.79 0.70
C ARG A 50 -20.93 14.99 2.07
N GLY A 51 -20.83 13.93 2.84
CA GLY A 51 -20.53 14.09 4.26
C GLY A 51 -19.33 13.31 4.79
N ALA A 52 -18.18 13.34 4.10
CA ALA A 52 -17.03 13.72 4.89
C ALA A 52 -17.33 15.18 5.32
N PRO A 53 -17.46 15.51 6.61
CA PRO A 53 -17.50 16.91 7.00
C PRO A 53 -16.31 17.56 6.32
N PRO A 54 -16.44 18.79 5.76
CA PRO A 54 -15.29 19.48 5.21
C PRO A 54 -14.18 19.34 6.25
N PRO A 55 -12.93 19.04 5.86
CA PRO A 55 -11.88 18.79 6.82
C PRO A 55 -12.01 19.89 7.88
N GLU A 56 -12.28 19.48 9.13
CA GLU A 56 -12.51 20.43 10.21
C GLU A 56 -11.36 21.40 10.12
N ASP A 57 -11.65 22.69 9.95
CA ASP A 57 -10.61 23.71 9.95
C ASP A 57 -9.75 23.41 11.18
N ALA A 58 -8.51 22.96 10.96
CA ALA A 58 -7.64 22.48 12.01
C ALA A 58 -7.53 23.50 13.16
N ALA A 59 -7.66 24.79 12.83
CA ALA A 59 -7.69 25.87 13.78
C ALA A 59 -8.98 25.87 14.66
N ARG A 60 -10.14 25.55 14.08
CA ARG A 60 -11.40 25.43 14.82
C ARG A 60 -11.49 24.15 15.64
N GLY A 61 -10.91 23.07 15.14
CA GLY A 61 -10.80 21.80 15.86
C GLY A 61 -9.77 21.82 16.99
N GLY A 62 -8.97 22.90 17.11
CA GLY A 62 -7.90 23.03 18.10
C GLY A 62 -6.71 22.09 17.85
N TRP A 63 -6.48 21.68 16.60
CA TRP A 63 -5.31 20.88 16.18
C TRP A 63 -4.12 21.81 15.90
N ASP A 64 -3.58 22.42 16.95
CA ASP A 64 -2.51 23.42 16.83
C ASP A 64 -1.25 22.89 16.14
N THR A 65 -0.96 21.59 16.27
CA THR A 65 0.15 20.95 15.56
C THR A 65 -0.09 20.85 14.06
N GLU A 66 -1.33 20.68 13.60
CA GLU A 66 -1.66 20.66 12.16
C GLU A 66 -1.65 22.09 11.59
N VAL A 67 -2.13 23.07 12.37
CA VAL A 67 -1.99 24.50 12.00
C VAL A 67 -0.53 24.88 11.88
N PHE A 68 0.29 24.47 12.85
CA PHE A 68 1.74 24.67 12.80
C PHE A 68 2.36 23.87 11.62
N GLY A 69 1.99 22.59 11.46
CA GLY A 69 2.51 21.71 10.43
C GLY A 69 2.33 22.27 9.02
N ALA A 70 1.14 22.83 8.72
CA ALA A 70 0.88 23.49 7.44
C ALA A 70 1.83 24.70 7.21
N ARG A 71 2.05 25.52 8.23
CA ARG A 71 2.98 26.66 8.14
C ARG A 71 4.45 26.24 8.04
N ALA A 72 4.85 25.20 8.76
CA ALA A 72 6.19 24.64 8.67
C ALA A 72 6.44 24.00 7.30
N GLN A 73 5.42 23.36 6.74
CA GLN A 73 5.49 22.74 5.40
C GLN A 73 5.77 23.79 4.31
N GLU A 74 5.15 24.99 4.37
CA GLU A 74 5.45 26.10 3.45
C GLU A 74 6.95 26.47 3.47
N THR A 75 7.56 26.49 4.66
CA THR A 75 9.00 26.75 4.80
C THR A 75 9.84 25.61 4.24
N LEU A 76 9.45 24.36 4.50
CA LEU A 76 10.16 23.16 3.96
C LEU A 76 10.06 23.09 2.44
N GLU A 77 8.95 23.48 1.84
CA GLU A 77 8.79 23.55 0.37
C GLU A 77 9.72 24.62 -0.24
N ALA A 78 9.89 25.75 0.45
CA ALA A 78 10.86 26.75 0.02
C ALA A 78 12.29 26.19 0.03
N PHE A 79 12.65 25.34 1.01
CA PHE A 79 13.91 24.60 1.01
C PHE A 79 14.01 23.59 -0.14
N ALA A 80 12.95 22.84 -0.39
CA ALA A 80 12.89 21.90 -1.51
C ALA A 80 13.19 22.61 -2.84
N HIS A 81 12.54 23.75 -3.07
CA HIS A 81 12.81 24.56 -4.28
C HIS A 81 14.25 25.03 -4.41
N LEU A 82 14.95 25.32 -3.30
CA LEU A 82 16.37 25.66 -3.34
C LEU A 82 17.23 24.47 -3.75
N LEU A 83 16.92 23.30 -3.21
CA LEU A 83 17.64 22.06 -3.50
C LEU A 83 17.46 21.60 -4.95
N ASP A 84 16.27 21.80 -5.51
CA ASP A 84 15.94 21.44 -6.89
C ASP A 84 16.43 22.45 -7.93
N SER A 85 16.71 23.70 -7.49
CA SER A 85 17.16 24.80 -8.35
C SER A 85 18.69 24.71 -8.62
N PRO A 86 19.18 25.37 -9.68
CA PRO A 86 20.63 25.54 -9.88
C PRO A 86 21.31 26.16 -8.65
N PRO A 87 22.57 25.82 -8.35
CA PRO A 87 23.31 26.38 -7.22
C PRO A 87 23.37 27.92 -7.26
N GLY A 88 23.31 28.55 -6.09
CA GLY A 88 23.48 30.01 -5.94
C GLY A 88 22.20 30.80 -5.66
N LYS A 89 21.05 30.15 -5.48
CA LYS A 89 19.87 30.81 -4.90
C LYS A 89 19.94 30.75 -3.39
N ALA A 90 19.95 31.89 -2.75
CA ALA A 90 19.85 32.00 -1.28
C ALA A 90 18.42 31.72 -0.79
N PRO A 91 18.25 31.21 0.44
CA PRO A 91 16.96 31.11 1.08
C PRO A 91 16.22 32.48 1.08
N ALA A 92 14.91 32.45 0.84
CA ALA A 92 14.12 33.68 0.90
C ALA A 92 14.21 34.33 2.29
N ASP A 93 14.16 35.66 2.32
CA ASP A 93 14.12 36.39 3.58
C ASP A 93 12.87 36.00 4.42
N GLY A 94 13.07 35.85 5.73
CA GLY A 94 11.98 35.58 6.66
C GLY A 94 11.66 34.10 6.88
N LEU A 95 12.53 33.17 6.47
CA LEU A 95 12.41 31.74 6.81
C LEU A 95 13.21 31.37 8.08
N LEU A 96 14.28 32.11 8.37
CA LEU A 96 15.19 31.81 9.47
C LEU A 96 15.03 32.81 10.62
N ALA A 97 15.22 32.34 11.85
CA ALA A 97 15.42 33.19 13.00
C ALA A 97 16.81 33.84 12.95
N GLU A 98 16.96 35.01 13.59
CA GLU A 98 18.23 35.75 13.65
C GLU A 98 19.39 34.90 14.22
N GLU A 99 19.08 34.08 15.23
CA GLU A 99 20.04 33.17 15.88
C GLU A 99 20.07 31.77 15.26
N PHE A 100 19.75 31.63 13.97
CA PHE A 100 19.69 30.31 13.34
C PHE A 100 21.02 29.56 13.44
N THR A 101 20.91 28.24 13.70
CA THR A 101 22.06 27.32 13.70
C THR A 101 21.74 26.03 12.95
N SER A 102 22.75 25.43 12.31
CA SER A 102 22.59 24.08 11.72
C SER A 102 23.82 23.22 11.94
N SER A 103 23.64 21.90 11.88
CA SER A 103 24.72 20.97 11.61
C SER A 103 25.16 21.07 10.14
N ALA A 104 26.23 20.38 9.77
CA ALA A 104 26.44 20.02 8.36
C ALA A 104 25.22 19.21 7.89
N LEU A 105 24.64 19.54 6.73
CA LEU A 105 23.52 18.79 6.14
C LEU A 105 24.02 17.53 5.41
N ARG A 106 25.29 17.49 5.04
CA ARG A 106 26.04 16.31 4.67
C ARG A 106 27.11 16.04 5.72
N PRO A 107 26.92 15.03 6.60
CA PRO A 107 27.90 14.72 7.65
C PRO A 107 29.26 14.28 7.08
N ALA A 108 30.31 14.59 7.80
CA ALA A 108 31.63 14.03 7.53
C ALA A 108 31.77 12.63 8.12
N GLY A 109 32.73 11.84 7.62
CA GLY A 109 33.05 10.53 8.17
C GLY A 109 31.99 9.47 7.85
N LEU A 110 31.38 9.56 6.67
CA LEU A 110 30.46 8.53 6.18
C LEU A 110 31.20 7.21 6.03
N GLU A 111 30.60 6.15 6.59
CA GLU A 111 31.11 4.79 6.51
C GLU A 111 30.37 4.04 5.40
N GLU A 112 31.09 3.30 4.57
CA GLU A 112 30.51 2.43 3.57
C GLU A 112 29.96 1.18 4.27
N THR A 113 28.63 1.04 4.24
CA THR A 113 27.91 -0.05 4.91
C THR A 113 27.50 -1.16 3.95
N PHE A 114 27.48 -0.87 2.64
CA PHE A 114 27.18 -1.83 1.61
C PHE A 114 27.87 -1.45 0.30
N ARG A 115 28.31 -2.47 -0.46
CA ARG A 115 28.81 -2.32 -1.83
C ARG A 115 28.61 -3.61 -2.60
N ASP A 116 27.98 -3.48 -3.75
CA ASP A 116 27.98 -4.52 -4.78
C ASP A 116 28.34 -3.94 -6.17
N ARG A 117 28.02 -4.65 -7.24
CA ARG A 117 28.23 -4.17 -8.61
C ARG A 117 27.25 -3.07 -9.03
N HIS A 118 26.13 -2.90 -8.35
CA HIS A 118 25.06 -1.98 -8.70
C HIS A 118 25.00 -0.76 -7.78
N PHE A 119 25.32 -0.94 -6.48
CA PHE A 119 25.13 0.09 -5.46
C PHE A 119 26.30 0.23 -4.50
N ILE A 120 26.46 1.45 -4.02
CA ILE A 120 27.26 1.76 -2.83
C ILE A 120 26.36 2.49 -1.85
N VAL A 121 26.30 2.02 -0.60
CA VAL A 121 25.57 2.69 0.47
C VAL A 121 26.54 3.17 1.53
N ARG A 122 26.41 4.44 1.93
CA ARG A 122 27.19 5.04 3.00
C ARG A 122 26.27 5.64 4.04
N LYS A 123 26.60 5.43 5.31
CA LYS A 123 25.84 5.98 6.44
C LYS A 123 26.72 6.87 7.31
N ALA A 124 26.09 7.88 7.90
CA ALA A 124 26.74 8.63 8.97
C ALA A 124 26.81 7.78 10.23
N PRO A 125 27.86 7.97 11.07
CA PRO A 125 27.90 7.39 12.40
C PRO A 125 26.63 7.73 13.19
N ALA A 126 26.18 6.77 14.02
CA ALA A 126 24.98 6.96 14.83
C ALA A 126 25.11 8.17 15.77
N GLY A 127 24.04 8.94 15.89
CA GLY A 127 23.96 10.08 16.80
C GLY A 127 23.80 11.42 16.09
N LYS A 128 23.34 12.41 16.86
CA LYS A 128 23.08 13.76 16.34
C LYS A 128 24.37 14.48 15.96
N GLN A 129 24.38 15.07 14.80
CA GLN A 129 25.47 15.97 14.38
C GLN A 129 25.31 17.32 15.08
N ALA A 130 26.35 17.77 15.78
CA ALA A 130 26.33 19.03 16.49
C ALA A 130 26.15 20.23 15.56
N ALA A 131 25.33 21.20 15.97
CA ALA A 131 25.15 22.46 15.26
C ALA A 131 26.45 23.29 15.33
N SER A 132 27.10 23.46 14.20
CA SER A 132 28.39 24.18 14.09
C SER A 132 28.30 25.42 13.20
N ARG A 133 27.22 25.55 12.42
CA ARG A 133 27.03 26.64 11.46
C ARG A 133 26.02 27.63 11.97
N LYS A 134 26.24 28.93 11.69
CA LYS A 134 25.41 30.00 12.26
C LYS A 134 24.87 30.93 11.18
N GLY A 135 23.66 31.38 11.38
CA GLY A 135 22.99 32.34 10.52
C GLY A 135 22.76 31.84 9.09
N ARG A 136 22.44 32.77 8.23
CA ARG A 136 22.18 32.53 6.81
C ARG A 136 23.41 31.96 6.09
N ASP A 137 24.58 32.59 6.30
CA ASP A 137 25.83 32.16 5.66
C ASP A 137 26.17 30.71 6.07
N GLY A 138 25.91 30.35 7.32
CA GLY A 138 26.09 28.98 7.80
C GLY A 138 25.19 27.98 7.11
N LEU A 139 23.92 28.33 6.87
CA LEU A 139 23.00 27.49 6.12
C LEU A 139 23.39 27.39 4.65
N GLU A 140 23.77 28.51 4.02
CA GLU A 140 24.24 28.51 2.62
C GLU A 140 25.46 27.61 2.45
N ALA A 141 26.41 27.65 3.38
CA ALA A 141 27.55 26.74 3.40
C ALA A 141 27.13 25.27 3.55
N ALA A 142 26.19 24.96 4.45
CA ALA A 142 25.69 23.60 4.66
C ALA A 142 24.93 23.04 3.44
N LEU A 143 24.12 23.89 2.79
CA LEU A 143 23.45 23.55 1.53
C LEU A 143 24.46 23.37 0.40
N GLY A 144 25.49 24.23 0.32
CA GLY A 144 26.57 24.14 -0.66
C GLY A 144 27.30 22.81 -0.57
N GLU A 145 27.69 22.37 0.63
CA GLU A 145 28.36 21.08 0.87
C GLU A 145 27.47 19.87 0.51
N LEU A 146 26.17 19.94 0.81
CA LEU A 146 25.23 18.91 0.40
C LEU A 146 25.11 18.87 -1.13
N LEU A 147 24.96 20.03 -1.77
CA LEU A 147 24.77 20.14 -3.22
C LEU A 147 26.04 19.88 -4.02
N GLU A 148 27.23 20.02 -3.42
CA GLU A 148 28.48 19.65 -4.06
C GLU A 148 28.52 18.19 -4.50
N ALA A 149 27.90 17.29 -3.68
CA ALA A 149 27.74 15.88 -4.03
C ALA A 149 26.82 15.66 -5.25
N PHE A 150 26.01 16.64 -5.59
CA PHE A 150 25.11 16.64 -6.76
C PHE A 150 25.64 17.50 -7.92
N ALA A 151 26.90 17.93 -7.87
CA ALA A 151 27.47 18.72 -8.95
C ALA A 151 27.50 17.91 -10.26
N GLY A 152 26.95 18.49 -11.33
CA GLY A 152 26.80 17.80 -12.62
C GLY A 152 25.57 16.89 -12.74
N SER A 153 24.80 16.71 -11.69
CA SER A 153 23.54 15.93 -11.78
C SER A 153 22.45 16.66 -12.56
N THR A 154 21.58 15.87 -13.17
CA THR A 154 20.37 16.32 -13.85
C THR A 154 19.14 15.77 -13.12
N GLY A 155 17.98 16.45 -13.30
CA GLY A 155 16.70 15.97 -12.77
C GLY A 155 16.69 15.82 -11.24
N ARG A 156 17.37 16.75 -10.55
CA ARG A 156 17.32 16.78 -9.08
C ARG A 156 15.88 16.95 -8.63
N HIS A 157 15.53 16.19 -7.61
CA HIS A 157 14.23 16.29 -6.94
C HIS A 157 14.41 16.05 -5.46
N SER A 158 13.80 16.89 -4.66
CA SER A 158 13.82 16.79 -3.21
C SER A 158 12.43 16.53 -2.66
N LYS A 159 12.37 15.86 -1.53
CA LYS A 159 11.15 15.66 -0.74
C LYS A 159 11.44 15.90 0.73
N LEU A 160 10.60 16.73 1.35
CA LEU A 160 10.63 16.97 2.78
C LEU A 160 9.24 16.67 3.35
N LYS A 161 9.17 15.71 4.26
CA LYS A 161 7.92 15.29 4.92
C LYS A 161 8.05 15.46 6.42
N LEU A 162 7.19 16.33 6.96
CA LEU A 162 7.05 16.53 8.38
C LEU A 162 6.24 15.37 8.98
N PHE A 163 6.82 14.57 9.86
CA PHE A 163 6.15 13.42 10.45
C PHE A 163 6.01 13.47 11.98
N GLU A 164 6.74 14.36 12.67
CA GLU A 164 6.60 14.56 14.10
C GLU A 164 6.62 16.06 14.45
N VAL A 165 5.71 16.49 15.30
CA VAL A 165 5.59 17.86 15.80
C VAL A 165 5.34 17.84 17.31
N ALA A 166 6.19 18.52 18.05
CA ALA A 166 6.02 18.82 19.45
C ALA A 166 5.96 20.34 19.66
N LEU A 167 4.80 20.85 20.06
CA LEU A 167 4.64 22.26 20.41
C LEU A 167 5.10 22.48 21.85
N GLY A 168 5.84 23.56 22.09
CA GLY A 168 6.23 24.02 23.41
C GLY A 168 5.24 25.03 24.00
N ASP A 169 5.74 26.12 24.56
CA ASP A 169 5.05 27.17 25.29
C ASP A 169 4.21 28.16 24.45
N GLY A 170 3.81 27.75 23.25
CA GLY A 170 3.07 28.59 22.28
C GLY A 170 3.98 29.41 21.34
N ASN A 171 5.24 29.57 21.67
CA ASN A 171 6.23 30.31 20.86
C ASN A 171 7.37 29.44 20.35
N SER A 172 7.40 28.17 20.70
CA SER A 172 8.40 27.21 20.29
C SER A 172 7.76 25.93 19.75
N ALA A 173 8.42 25.29 18.79
CA ALA A 173 8.06 23.98 18.29
C ALA A 173 9.32 23.19 17.94
N ARG A 174 9.21 21.87 17.97
CA ARG A 174 10.24 20.94 17.55
C ARG A 174 9.63 19.95 16.56
N THR A 175 10.39 19.66 15.50
CA THR A 175 9.91 18.77 14.43
C THR A 175 10.96 17.74 14.05
N ARG A 176 10.50 16.58 13.59
CA ARG A 176 11.29 15.64 12.80
C ARG A 176 10.75 15.61 11.39
N THR A 177 11.65 15.76 10.44
CA THR A 177 11.35 15.85 9.01
C THR A 177 12.13 14.78 8.28
N TYR A 178 11.46 13.95 7.53
CA TYR A 178 12.10 13.08 6.56
C TYR A 178 12.55 13.91 5.37
N PHE A 179 13.81 13.75 4.99
CA PHE A 179 14.45 14.40 3.86
C PHE A 179 14.93 13.38 2.86
N GLN A 180 14.65 13.63 1.61
CA GLN A 180 15.17 12.86 0.47
C GLN A 180 15.60 13.83 -0.62
N LEU A 181 16.76 13.59 -1.23
CA LEU A 181 17.25 14.31 -2.41
C LEU A 181 17.83 13.29 -3.38
N GLY A 182 17.34 13.29 -4.61
CA GLY A 182 17.82 12.42 -5.70
C GLY A 182 18.32 13.21 -6.89
N GLY A 183 19.26 12.63 -7.65
CA GLY A 183 19.78 13.19 -8.90
C GLY A 183 20.35 12.11 -9.81
N ARG A 184 20.39 12.39 -11.12
CA ARG A 184 20.96 11.49 -12.14
C ARG A 184 22.26 12.06 -12.65
N PHE A 185 23.25 11.21 -12.82
CA PHE A 185 24.54 11.49 -13.43
C PHE A 185 24.68 10.68 -14.72
N GLU A 186 25.68 11.00 -15.53
CA GLU A 186 26.03 10.20 -16.69
C GLU A 186 26.41 8.76 -16.29
N GLU A 187 27.09 8.61 -15.15
CA GLU A 187 27.59 7.34 -14.62
C GLU A 187 26.70 6.72 -13.55
N GLY A 188 25.44 7.22 -13.30
CA GLY A 188 24.58 6.63 -12.32
C GLY A 188 23.56 7.55 -11.67
N THR A 189 23.11 7.10 -10.52
CA THR A 189 22.18 7.85 -9.69
C THR A 189 22.79 8.11 -8.31
N PHE A 190 22.39 9.20 -7.70
CA PHE A 190 22.76 9.50 -6.33
C PHE A 190 21.52 9.90 -5.55
N GLN A 191 21.34 9.29 -4.40
CA GLN A 191 20.22 9.58 -3.52
C GLN A 191 20.71 9.75 -2.09
N VAL A 192 20.19 10.76 -1.43
CA VAL A 192 20.35 11.00 0.00
C VAL A 192 19.04 10.80 0.71
N LYS A 193 19.07 10.12 1.85
CA LYS A 193 17.98 10.04 2.83
C LYS A 193 18.50 10.54 4.17
N ALA A 194 17.72 11.38 4.85
CA ALA A 194 18.09 11.87 6.17
C ALA A 194 16.83 12.14 7.02
N THR A 195 17.02 12.16 8.33
CA THR A 195 16.07 12.72 9.27
C THR A 195 16.63 14.02 9.82
N TRP A 196 15.88 15.08 9.68
CA TRP A 196 16.22 16.39 10.24
C TRP A 196 15.42 16.67 11.52
N LEU A 197 16.13 17.01 12.57
CA LEU A 197 15.56 17.51 13.81
C LEU A 197 15.64 19.03 13.80
N SER A 198 14.49 19.69 13.80
CA SER A 198 14.44 21.16 13.71
C SER A 198 13.71 21.78 14.89
N ASN A 199 14.23 22.92 15.37
CA ASN A 199 13.57 23.75 16.34
C ASN A 199 13.07 25.03 15.65
N TRP A 200 11.88 25.46 16.05
CA TRP A 200 11.17 26.62 15.50
C TRP A 200 10.87 27.63 16.59
N THR A 201 10.83 28.89 16.19
CA THR A 201 10.38 29.99 17.05
C THR A 201 9.33 30.83 16.36
N ARG A 202 8.39 31.34 17.12
CA ARG A 202 7.31 32.19 16.60
C ARG A 202 7.73 33.65 16.62
N ALA A 203 7.57 34.35 15.50
CA ALA A 203 7.76 35.78 15.36
C ALA A 203 6.50 36.43 14.80
N GLY A 204 5.64 36.93 15.67
CA GLY A 204 4.28 37.40 15.31
C GLY A 204 3.41 36.24 14.84
N GLU A 205 2.96 36.29 13.58
CA GLU A 205 2.16 35.22 12.98
C GLU A 205 3.01 34.16 12.22
N ARG A 206 4.32 34.37 12.09
CA ARG A 206 5.22 33.49 11.34
C ARG A 206 5.96 32.55 12.27
N TRP A 207 6.23 31.37 11.75
CA TRP A 207 7.15 30.42 12.34
C TRP A 207 8.48 30.48 11.58
N LEU A 208 9.55 30.70 12.31
CA LEU A 208 10.91 30.78 11.77
C LEU A 208 11.72 29.59 12.24
N LEU A 209 12.53 29.05 11.34
CA LEU A 209 13.45 27.98 11.66
C LEU A 209 14.60 28.51 12.53
N LYS A 210 14.73 27.99 13.76
CA LYS A 210 15.74 28.38 14.74
C LYS A 210 16.97 27.48 14.67
N SER A 211 16.76 26.18 14.47
CA SER A 211 17.88 25.26 14.22
C SER A 211 17.46 24.05 13.40
N THR A 212 18.42 23.44 12.70
CA THR A 212 18.27 22.14 12.00
C THR A 212 19.51 21.31 12.24
N GLU A 213 19.32 20.10 12.75
CA GLU A 213 20.37 19.12 13.01
C GLU A 213 20.04 17.83 12.25
N VAL A 214 21.05 17.20 11.66
CA VAL A 214 20.92 15.89 11.04
C VAL A 214 20.95 14.82 12.14
N GLU A 215 19.89 14.05 12.26
CA GLU A 215 19.75 12.96 13.23
C GLU A 215 20.20 11.61 12.62
N SER A 216 19.84 11.36 11.36
CA SER A 216 20.30 10.21 10.57
C SER A 216 20.61 10.64 9.14
N TYR A 217 21.55 9.95 8.50
CA TYR A 217 21.96 10.28 7.13
C TYR A 217 22.47 9.04 6.41
N GLU A 218 22.00 8.84 5.21
CA GLU A 218 22.39 7.75 4.32
C GLU A 218 22.53 8.25 2.88
N GLU A 219 23.56 7.82 2.19
CA GLU A 219 23.77 8.01 0.75
C GLU A 219 23.68 6.67 0.03
N ALA A 220 22.93 6.62 -1.06
CA ALA A 220 22.92 5.51 -2.00
C ALA A 220 23.39 5.99 -3.37
N ILE A 221 24.43 5.36 -3.88
CA ILE A 221 25.02 5.62 -5.20
C ILE A 221 24.69 4.42 -6.09
N GLY A 222 23.90 4.64 -7.13
CA GLY A 222 23.66 3.65 -8.17
C GLY A 222 24.74 3.75 -9.26
N LEU A 223 25.41 2.65 -9.56
CA LEU A 223 26.51 2.58 -10.52
C LEU A 223 25.97 2.17 -11.91
N THR A 224 26.09 3.00 -12.92
CA THR A 224 25.59 2.71 -14.28
C THR A 224 26.58 2.06 -15.22
N GLY A 225 27.79 1.81 -14.77
CA GLY A 225 28.66 0.90 -15.51
C GLY A 225 28.12 -0.54 -15.51
N ALA A 226 27.19 -0.82 -14.61
CA ALA A 226 26.36 -1.99 -14.58
C ALA A 226 25.02 -1.71 -15.29
N GLU A 227 24.47 -2.69 -15.95
CA GLU A 227 23.12 -2.65 -16.50
C GLU A 227 22.11 -2.26 -15.39
N SER A 228 21.09 -1.50 -15.73
CA SER A 228 20.01 -1.15 -14.78
C SER A 228 19.41 -2.42 -14.19
N LEU A 229 19.28 -2.46 -12.85
CA LEU A 229 18.68 -3.62 -12.18
C LEU A 229 17.25 -3.88 -12.66
N PHE A 230 16.50 -2.80 -12.96
CA PHE A 230 15.16 -2.88 -13.55
C PHE A 230 15.04 -1.93 -14.75
N THR A 231 14.37 -2.41 -15.79
CA THR A 231 14.01 -1.61 -16.95
C THR A 231 12.51 -1.71 -17.19
N ASP A 232 11.82 -0.58 -17.38
CA ASP A 232 10.40 -0.58 -17.76
C ASP A 232 10.22 -1.14 -19.18
N CYS A 233 9.83 -2.40 -19.26
CA CYS A 233 9.53 -3.12 -20.50
C CYS A 233 8.05 -3.05 -20.91
N THR A 234 7.19 -2.37 -20.15
CA THR A 234 5.72 -2.35 -20.37
C THR A 234 5.36 -2.01 -21.81
N LYS A 235 5.94 -0.95 -22.36
CA LYS A 235 5.68 -0.56 -23.75
C LYS A 235 6.31 -1.51 -24.76
N ALA A 236 7.51 -2.02 -24.49
CA ALA A 236 8.18 -2.96 -25.38
C ALA A 236 7.37 -4.26 -25.52
N SER A 237 6.87 -4.77 -24.42
CA SER A 237 6.11 -6.03 -24.38
C SER A 237 4.64 -5.87 -24.77
N LEU A 238 3.93 -4.88 -24.23
CA LEU A 238 2.46 -4.79 -24.28
C LEU A 238 1.92 -3.84 -25.34
N ALA A 239 2.70 -2.86 -25.85
CA ALA A 239 2.16 -1.82 -26.76
C ALA A 239 1.62 -2.36 -28.10
N GLY A 240 2.06 -3.55 -28.53
CA GLY A 240 1.50 -4.24 -29.70
C GLY A 240 0.06 -4.71 -29.50
N SER A 241 -0.36 -4.97 -28.26
CA SER A 241 -1.69 -5.46 -27.93
C SER A 241 -2.76 -4.36 -28.03
N ALA A 242 -3.86 -4.62 -28.75
CA ALA A 242 -5.01 -3.75 -28.81
C ALA A 242 -5.71 -3.62 -27.44
N ALA A 243 -5.80 -4.73 -26.69
CA ALA A 243 -6.39 -4.77 -25.36
C ALA A 243 -5.61 -3.91 -24.35
N PHE A 244 -4.28 -3.95 -24.39
CA PHE A 244 -3.47 -3.05 -23.58
C PHE A 244 -3.75 -1.58 -23.87
N ARG A 245 -3.72 -1.18 -25.17
CA ARG A 245 -3.93 0.22 -25.56
C ARG A 245 -5.32 0.74 -25.26
N SER A 246 -6.36 -0.08 -25.43
CA SER A 246 -7.76 0.35 -25.29
C SER A 246 -8.32 0.16 -23.88
N GLN A 247 -7.79 -0.76 -23.09
CA GLN A 247 -8.35 -1.10 -21.78
C GLN A 247 -7.40 -0.79 -20.61
N LEU A 248 -6.14 -1.21 -20.64
CA LEU A 248 -5.23 -1.05 -19.51
C LEU A 248 -4.55 0.33 -19.49
N LEU A 249 -4.02 0.78 -20.63
CA LEU A 249 -3.29 2.05 -20.73
C LEU A 249 -4.12 3.29 -20.32
N PRO A 250 -5.45 3.36 -20.57
CA PRO A 250 -6.26 4.50 -20.13
C PRO A 250 -6.34 4.67 -18.61
N GLY A 251 -6.12 3.60 -17.84
CA GLY A 251 -6.15 3.61 -16.39
C GLY A 251 -7.53 3.70 -15.75
N LEU A 252 -7.56 3.66 -14.43
CA LEU A 252 -8.79 3.56 -13.65
C LEU A 252 -9.72 4.79 -13.81
N ASP A 253 -9.16 6.00 -13.78
CA ASP A 253 -9.93 7.26 -13.90
C ASP A 253 -10.74 7.34 -15.19
N HIS A 254 -10.18 6.81 -16.27
CA HIS A 254 -10.87 6.74 -17.55
C HIS A 254 -12.14 5.90 -17.48
N TRP A 255 -12.05 4.75 -16.79
CA TRP A 255 -13.17 3.82 -16.66
C TRP A 255 -14.17 4.25 -15.61
N MET A 256 -13.74 4.86 -14.51
CA MET A 256 -14.64 5.42 -13.50
C MET A 256 -15.59 6.47 -14.08
N GLY A 257 -15.15 7.24 -15.08
CA GLY A 257 -15.99 8.19 -15.77
C GLY A 257 -16.97 7.58 -16.80
N ARG A 258 -16.90 6.26 -17.05
CA ARG A 258 -17.63 5.56 -18.13
C ARG A 258 -18.46 4.38 -17.69
N ILE A 259 -18.10 3.74 -16.60
CA ILE A 259 -18.81 2.60 -16.06
C ILE A 259 -19.43 3.01 -14.72
N GLU A 260 -20.68 2.68 -14.51
CA GLU A 260 -21.36 3.00 -13.27
C GLU A 260 -20.71 2.28 -12.08
N LEU A 261 -20.54 2.99 -10.96
CA LEU A 261 -19.95 2.48 -9.73
C LEU A 261 -20.61 1.17 -9.25
N ARG A 262 -21.92 1.02 -9.44
CA ARG A 262 -22.65 -0.23 -9.10
C ARG A 262 -22.24 -1.45 -9.91
N MET A 263 -21.43 -1.30 -10.97
CA MET A 263 -20.83 -2.40 -11.72
C MET A 263 -19.55 -2.94 -11.07
N GLY A 264 -19.18 -2.43 -9.89
CA GLY A 264 -18.03 -2.91 -9.14
C GLY A 264 -16.71 -2.23 -9.48
N ILE A 265 -16.74 -1.10 -10.22
CA ILE A 265 -15.56 -0.26 -10.36
C ILE A 265 -15.40 0.54 -9.08
N ASP A 266 -14.37 0.26 -8.35
CA ASP A 266 -14.00 1.02 -7.16
C ASP A 266 -12.71 1.81 -7.42
N ILE A 267 -12.63 2.97 -6.76
CA ILE A 267 -11.44 3.84 -6.84
C ILE A 267 -10.20 3.18 -6.20
N GLY A 268 -10.40 2.15 -5.39
CA GLY A 268 -9.33 1.42 -4.73
C GLY A 268 -8.36 0.70 -5.66
N GLY A 269 -8.78 0.35 -6.88
CA GLY A 269 -7.91 -0.25 -7.89
C GLY A 269 -7.23 -1.55 -7.48
N TRP A 270 -7.87 -2.34 -6.64
CA TRP A 270 -7.31 -3.56 -6.05
C TRP A 270 -7.49 -4.82 -6.90
N GLN A 271 -7.41 -4.70 -8.19
CA GLN A 271 -7.39 -5.84 -9.08
C GLN A 271 -5.98 -6.45 -9.11
N GLY A 272 -5.90 -7.74 -8.78
CA GLY A 272 -4.66 -8.49 -8.77
C GLY A 272 -4.22 -8.96 -10.15
N LEU A 273 -3.09 -9.61 -10.16
CA LEU A 273 -2.55 -10.28 -11.34
C LEU A 273 -1.93 -11.64 -10.93
N ALA A 274 -1.84 -12.55 -11.90
CA ALA A 274 -1.10 -13.79 -11.75
C ALA A 274 -0.07 -13.91 -12.88
N ILE A 275 1.07 -14.50 -12.56
CA ILE A 275 2.15 -14.79 -13.49
C ILE A 275 2.46 -16.27 -13.41
N GLY A 276 2.63 -16.93 -14.56
CA GLY A 276 2.98 -18.33 -14.66
C GLY A 276 3.08 -18.79 -16.10
N ASP A 277 3.74 -19.90 -16.33
CA ASP A 277 3.88 -20.56 -17.64
C ASP A 277 2.67 -21.47 -17.89
N ILE A 278 1.65 -20.96 -18.60
CA ILE A 278 0.39 -21.68 -18.78
C ILE A 278 0.40 -22.70 -19.93
N ASP A 279 1.36 -22.61 -20.84
CA ASP A 279 1.43 -23.52 -22.00
C ASP A 279 2.71 -24.38 -22.05
N GLY A 280 3.52 -24.33 -20.98
CA GLY A 280 4.69 -25.18 -20.79
C GLY A 280 5.87 -24.82 -21.69
N ASP A 281 5.92 -23.58 -22.18
CA ASP A 281 6.94 -23.15 -23.14
C ASP A 281 8.19 -22.53 -22.48
N GLY A 282 8.21 -22.43 -21.14
CA GLY A 282 9.31 -21.91 -20.33
C GLY A 282 9.34 -20.39 -20.22
N ARG A 283 8.25 -19.71 -20.58
CA ARG A 283 8.08 -18.27 -20.43
C ARG A 283 6.84 -17.96 -19.58
N ASP A 284 6.97 -17.00 -18.68
CA ASP A 284 5.85 -16.57 -17.85
C ASP A 284 4.84 -15.77 -18.65
N ASP A 285 3.58 -16.10 -18.48
CA ASP A 285 2.40 -15.42 -19.01
C ASP A 285 1.76 -14.54 -17.93
N LEU A 286 0.93 -13.58 -18.33
CA LEU A 286 0.35 -12.60 -17.43
C LEU A 286 -1.18 -12.62 -17.50
N TYR A 287 -1.84 -12.95 -16.40
CA TYR A 287 -3.27 -12.76 -16.20
C TYR A 287 -3.56 -11.50 -15.37
N VAL A 288 -4.44 -10.64 -15.86
CA VAL A 288 -4.78 -9.35 -15.25
C VAL A 288 -6.26 -9.31 -14.91
N CYS A 289 -6.56 -9.31 -13.62
CA CYS A 289 -7.91 -9.11 -13.10
C CYS A 289 -8.43 -7.71 -13.45
N GLN A 290 -9.75 -7.60 -13.65
CA GLN A 290 -10.38 -6.35 -14.02
C GLN A 290 -11.62 -6.06 -13.16
N PRO A 291 -11.97 -4.78 -12.99
CA PRO A 291 -13.24 -4.41 -12.37
C PRO A 291 -14.42 -4.87 -13.21
N GLY A 292 -15.58 -5.02 -12.57
CA GLY A 292 -16.81 -5.48 -13.23
C GLY A 292 -17.18 -4.66 -14.46
N GLY A 293 -17.54 -5.36 -15.53
CA GLY A 293 -17.87 -4.76 -16.84
C GLY A 293 -16.68 -4.62 -17.79
N LEU A 294 -15.46 -4.89 -17.35
CA LEU A 294 -14.28 -5.02 -18.20
C LEU A 294 -13.81 -6.48 -18.20
N PRO A 295 -13.50 -7.06 -19.37
CA PRO A 295 -13.01 -8.43 -19.42
C PRO A 295 -11.62 -8.55 -18.80
N ASN A 296 -11.40 -9.61 -18.02
CA ASN A 296 -10.06 -9.99 -17.59
C ASN A 296 -9.16 -10.24 -18.80
N ARG A 297 -7.85 -10.07 -18.63
CA ARG A 297 -6.90 -10.19 -19.72
C ARG A 297 -5.84 -11.23 -19.44
N LEU A 298 -5.63 -12.12 -20.40
CA LEU A 298 -4.54 -13.07 -20.42
C LEU A 298 -3.61 -12.74 -21.59
N PHE A 299 -2.37 -12.46 -21.27
CA PHE A 299 -1.32 -12.13 -22.20
C PHE A 299 -0.30 -13.26 -22.22
N VAL A 300 -0.19 -13.96 -23.34
CA VAL A 300 0.77 -15.04 -23.55
C VAL A 300 2.06 -14.45 -24.13
N GLN A 301 3.19 -14.76 -23.51
CA GLN A 301 4.49 -14.22 -23.90
C GLN A 301 5.03 -14.90 -25.16
N ASN A 302 5.44 -14.10 -26.13
CA ASN A 302 6.09 -14.57 -27.35
C ASN A 302 7.61 -14.70 -27.16
N THR A 303 8.27 -15.43 -28.04
CA THR A 303 9.74 -15.64 -28.03
C THR A 303 10.56 -14.36 -28.19
N ASP A 304 9.96 -13.27 -28.68
CA ASP A 304 10.61 -11.99 -28.88
C ASP A 304 10.38 -11.01 -27.69
N GLY A 305 9.75 -11.49 -26.60
CA GLY A 305 9.44 -10.68 -25.42
C GLY A 305 8.20 -9.80 -25.56
N THR A 306 7.51 -9.85 -26.70
CA THR A 306 6.17 -9.25 -26.86
C THR A 306 5.10 -10.20 -26.32
N VAL A 307 3.83 -9.76 -26.28
CA VAL A 307 2.71 -10.59 -25.83
C VAL A 307 1.59 -10.68 -26.85
N THR A 308 0.88 -11.80 -26.84
CA THR A 308 -0.38 -11.99 -27.56
C THR A 308 -1.53 -12.11 -26.57
N GLU A 309 -2.55 -11.28 -26.70
CA GLU A 309 -3.76 -11.35 -25.86
C GLU A 309 -4.67 -12.48 -26.37
N ARG A 310 -5.00 -13.42 -25.49
CA ARG A 310 -5.76 -14.65 -25.84
C ARG A 310 -6.90 -14.97 -24.88
N SER A 311 -7.35 -14.02 -24.06
CA SER A 311 -8.33 -14.26 -22.99
C SER A 311 -9.61 -14.93 -23.46
N ALA A 312 -10.22 -14.39 -24.53
CA ALA A 312 -11.48 -14.93 -25.09
C ALA A 312 -11.28 -16.30 -25.76
N GLU A 313 -10.14 -16.50 -26.43
CA GLU A 313 -9.79 -17.78 -27.07
C GLU A 313 -9.60 -18.88 -26.02
N LEU A 314 -8.97 -18.53 -24.88
CA LEU A 314 -8.62 -19.46 -23.83
C LEU A 314 -9.70 -19.59 -22.74
N GLY A 315 -10.81 -18.83 -22.86
CA GLY A 315 -12.01 -18.98 -22.02
C GLY A 315 -11.94 -18.30 -20.66
N VAL A 316 -11.14 -17.22 -20.52
CA VAL A 316 -10.88 -16.56 -19.22
C VAL A 316 -11.16 -15.07 -19.21
N ASP A 317 -11.89 -14.53 -20.17
CA ASP A 317 -12.26 -13.12 -20.32
C ASP A 317 -13.50 -12.71 -19.49
N TRP A 318 -13.53 -13.13 -18.22
CA TRP A 318 -14.66 -12.86 -17.31
C TRP A 318 -14.94 -11.37 -17.16
N LEU A 319 -16.25 -11.02 -17.08
CA LEU A 319 -16.73 -9.64 -16.93
C LEU A 319 -17.11 -9.29 -15.49
N GLU A 320 -17.07 -10.26 -14.60
CA GLU A 320 -17.32 -10.07 -13.17
C GLU A 320 -16.18 -9.28 -12.53
N SER A 321 -16.46 -8.56 -11.45
CA SER A 321 -15.42 -7.90 -10.66
C SER A 321 -14.50 -8.95 -10.04
N THR A 322 -13.24 -8.96 -10.46
CA THR A 322 -12.23 -9.90 -10.00
C THR A 322 -11.15 -9.18 -9.22
N HIS A 323 -10.71 -9.77 -8.10
CA HIS A 323 -9.81 -9.12 -7.17
C HIS A 323 -8.44 -9.81 -7.08
N SER A 324 -8.38 -11.10 -7.34
CA SER A 324 -7.16 -11.88 -7.26
C SER A 324 -7.19 -13.04 -8.25
N ALA A 325 -6.05 -13.44 -8.72
CA ALA A 325 -5.87 -14.67 -9.49
C ALA A 325 -4.60 -15.39 -9.03
N LEU A 326 -4.56 -16.70 -9.24
CA LEU A 326 -3.42 -17.53 -8.92
C LEU A 326 -3.31 -18.64 -9.99
N PHE A 327 -2.10 -18.84 -10.52
CA PHE A 327 -1.75 -20.01 -11.30
C PHE A 327 -1.10 -21.04 -10.38
N VAL A 328 -1.66 -22.26 -10.35
CA VAL A 328 -1.21 -23.33 -9.46
C VAL A 328 -1.76 -24.68 -9.94
N ASP A 329 -0.95 -25.74 -9.88
CA ASP A 329 -1.34 -27.12 -10.21
C ASP A 329 -2.23 -27.68 -9.09
N LEU A 330 -3.53 -27.82 -9.32
CA LEU A 330 -4.52 -28.25 -8.32
C LEU A 330 -4.92 -29.73 -8.44
N ASP A 331 -4.60 -30.36 -9.55
CA ASP A 331 -4.93 -31.77 -9.75
C ASP A 331 -3.71 -32.67 -9.95
N ASN A 332 -2.52 -32.10 -9.75
CA ASN A 332 -1.23 -32.77 -9.80
C ASN A 332 -0.90 -33.39 -11.18
N ASP A 333 -1.35 -32.76 -12.27
CA ASP A 333 -1.06 -33.22 -13.63
C ASP A 333 0.17 -32.56 -14.27
N GLY A 334 0.76 -31.56 -13.58
CA GLY A 334 2.00 -30.89 -13.92
C GLY A 334 1.83 -29.61 -14.72
N ASP A 335 0.61 -29.18 -15.00
CA ASP A 335 0.34 -27.86 -15.56
C ASP A 335 -0.32 -26.90 -14.55
N GLN A 336 -0.32 -25.61 -14.83
CA GLN A 336 -0.84 -24.60 -13.90
C GLN A 336 -2.28 -24.27 -14.22
N ASP A 337 -3.18 -24.58 -13.28
CA ASP A 337 -4.58 -24.22 -13.30
C ASP A 337 -4.81 -22.75 -12.92
N LEU A 338 -5.98 -22.22 -13.22
CA LEU A 338 -6.34 -20.84 -12.89
C LEU A 338 -7.41 -20.76 -11.82
N LEU A 339 -7.05 -20.13 -10.70
CA LEU A 339 -7.99 -19.67 -9.69
C LEU A 339 -8.27 -18.19 -9.86
N VAL A 340 -9.54 -17.79 -9.76
CA VAL A 340 -9.95 -16.39 -9.81
C VAL A 340 -10.87 -16.09 -8.63
N GLY A 341 -10.44 -15.16 -7.79
CA GLY A 341 -11.23 -14.58 -6.72
C GLY A 341 -12.13 -13.47 -7.24
N LEU A 342 -13.43 -13.66 -7.14
CA LEU A 342 -14.41 -12.71 -7.64
C LEU A 342 -15.58 -12.54 -6.66
N GLU A 343 -16.40 -11.54 -6.85
CA GLU A 343 -17.66 -11.44 -6.13
C GLU A 343 -18.71 -12.32 -6.80
N PRO A 344 -19.24 -13.36 -6.14
CA PRO A 344 -19.25 -13.66 -4.70
C PRO A 344 -18.46 -14.94 -4.30
N GLY A 345 -17.29 -15.22 -4.85
CA GLY A 345 -16.59 -16.45 -4.49
C GLY A 345 -15.29 -16.69 -5.24
N VAL A 346 -14.98 -17.94 -5.49
CA VAL A 346 -13.80 -18.38 -6.23
C VAL A 346 -14.22 -19.25 -7.40
N LEU A 347 -13.69 -18.98 -8.59
CA LEU A 347 -13.76 -19.86 -9.76
C LEU A 347 -12.45 -20.62 -9.91
N ILE A 348 -12.56 -21.89 -10.26
CA ILE A 348 -11.44 -22.78 -10.49
C ILE A 348 -11.56 -23.37 -11.90
N HIS A 349 -10.50 -23.22 -12.69
CA HIS A 349 -10.42 -23.68 -14.05
C HIS A 349 -9.25 -24.63 -14.22
N GLU A 350 -9.50 -25.80 -14.80
CA GLU A 350 -8.45 -26.72 -15.24
C GLU A 350 -7.79 -26.17 -16.50
N ASN A 351 -6.48 -26.21 -16.54
CA ASN A 351 -5.68 -26.05 -17.75
C ASN A 351 -5.62 -27.40 -18.53
N ASP A 352 -5.34 -27.38 -19.79
CA ASP A 352 -5.09 -28.58 -20.60
C ASP A 352 -3.62 -28.73 -20.99
N GLY A 353 -2.70 -28.07 -20.27
CA GLY A 353 -1.26 -28.02 -20.56
C GLY A 353 -0.89 -27.26 -21.83
N LYS A 354 -1.85 -26.52 -22.41
CA LYS A 354 -1.67 -25.65 -23.60
C LYS A 354 -2.29 -24.28 -23.42
N GLY A 355 -2.58 -23.92 -22.17
CA GLY A 355 -3.17 -22.64 -21.81
C GLY A 355 -4.68 -22.54 -22.04
N ARG A 356 -5.38 -23.61 -22.42
CA ARG A 356 -6.85 -23.58 -22.55
C ARG A 356 -7.50 -23.94 -21.23
N PHE A 357 -8.27 -23.03 -20.70
CA PHE A 357 -8.93 -23.17 -19.41
C PHE A 357 -10.38 -23.65 -19.54
N THR A 358 -10.73 -24.63 -18.73
CA THR A 358 -12.08 -25.18 -18.65
C THR A 358 -12.62 -25.01 -17.21
N PRO A 359 -13.76 -24.32 -16.99
CA PRO A 359 -14.33 -24.19 -15.66
C PRO A 359 -14.66 -25.56 -15.03
N LYS A 360 -14.12 -25.85 -13.86
CA LYS A 360 -14.36 -27.10 -13.12
C LYS A 360 -15.28 -26.92 -11.95
N THR A 361 -15.03 -25.90 -11.15
CA THR A 361 -15.85 -25.68 -9.94
C THR A 361 -15.92 -24.19 -9.60
N ALA A 362 -17.01 -23.83 -8.93
CA ALA A 362 -17.18 -22.51 -8.32
C ALA A 362 -17.53 -22.70 -6.85
N ARG A 363 -16.92 -21.93 -5.98
CA ARG A 363 -17.20 -21.89 -4.55
C ARG A 363 -17.80 -20.54 -4.18
N LEU A 364 -19.10 -20.54 -3.90
CA LEU A 364 -19.78 -19.34 -3.44
C LEU A 364 -19.42 -19.05 -1.99
N LEU A 365 -19.06 -17.83 -1.71
CA LEU A 365 -18.76 -17.27 -0.39
C LEU A 365 -19.77 -16.16 -0.07
N PRO A 366 -21.03 -16.49 0.22
CA PRO A 366 -22.14 -15.53 0.16
C PRO A 366 -22.06 -14.41 1.20
N ALA A 367 -21.22 -14.56 2.22
CA ALA A 367 -21.05 -13.58 3.29
C ALA A 367 -19.69 -12.86 3.23
N ALA A 368 -18.89 -13.10 2.20
CA ALA A 368 -17.51 -12.60 2.12
C ALA A 368 -17.18 -12.08 0.72
N LEU A 369 -16.21 -11.19 0.65
CA LEU A 369 -15.64 -10.67 -0.60
C LEU A 369 -14.18 -11.11 -0.67
N PRO A 370 -13.81 -12.05 -1.55
CA PRO A 370 -12.44 -12.46 -1.76
C PRO A 370 -11.58 -11.29 -2.25
N TYR A 371 -10.41 -11.11 -1.63
CA TYR A 371 -9.43 -10.08 -2.03
C TYR A 371 -8.09 -10.68 -2.43
N SER A 372 -7.68 -11.76 -1.77
CA SER A 372 -6.42 -12.43 -2.06
C SER A 372 -6.59 -13.94 -1.92
N LEU A 373 -5.80 -14.68 -2.68
CA LEU A 373 -5.72 -16.13 -2.70
C LEU A 373 -4.29 -16.55 -2.39
N ALA A 374 -4.15 -17.61 -1.59
CA ALA A 374 -2.87 -18.28 -1.35
C ALA A 374 -3.10 -19.79 -1.32
N ALA A 375 -2.18 -20.57 -1.84
CA ALA A 375 -2.30 -22.03 -1.89
C ALA A 375 -1.10 -22.70 -1.24
N THR A 376 -1.35 -23.82 -0.55
CA THR A 376 -0.36 -24.75 -0.01
C THR A 376 -1.05 -26.07 0.32
N ASP A 377 -0.28 -27.13 0.48
CA ASP A 377 -0.72 -28.41 1.06
C ASP A 377 -0.61 -28.28 2.59
N TYR A 378 -1.71 -27.84 3.27
CA TYR A 378 -1.64 -27.56 4.71
C TYR A 378 -1.77 -28.80 5.59
N ASP A 379 -2.33 -29.90 5.08
CA ASP A 379 -2.52 -31.15 5.84
C ASP A 379 -1.68 -32.32 5.31
N LEU A 380 -0.73 -32.01 4.42
CA LEU A 380 0.28 -32.91 3.85
C LEU A 380 -0.33 -34.16 3.18
N ASP A 381 -1.51 -33.99 2.55
CA ASP A 381 -2.17 -35.06 1.82
C ASP A 381 -1.77 -35.14 0.34
N GLY A 382 -0.95 -34.21 -0.15
CA GLY A 382 -0.39 -34.13 -1.49
C GLY A 382 -1.21 -33.28 -2.46
N ASP A 383 -2.36 -32.77 -2.04
CA ASP A 383 -3.21 -31.88 -2.84
C ASP A 383 -3.08 -30.42 -2.35
N LEU A 384 -2.92 -29.46 -3.24
CA LEU A 384 -2.83 -28.05 -2.84
C LEU A 384 -4.21 -27.49 -2.43
N ASP A 385 -4.24 -26.88 -1.27
CA ASP A 385 -5.41 -26.25 -0.66
C ASP A 385 -5.40 -24.73 -0.88
N VAL A 386 -6.57 -24.09 -0.78
CA VAL A 386 -6.71 -22.67 -1.07
C VAL A 386 -7.19 -21.88 0.14
N TYR A 387 -6.39 -20.93 0.60
CA TYR A 387 -6.81 -19.93 1.58
C TYR A 387 -7.28 -18.66 0.89
N VAL A 388 -8.46 -18.17 1.28
CA VAL A 388 -9.12 -17.00 0.71
C VAL A 388 -9.22 -15.91 1.75
N CYS A 389 -8.47 -14.83 1.57
CA CYS A 389 -8.60 -13.62 2.35
C CYS A 389 -9.87 -12.87 1.96
N CYS A 390 -10.66 -12.48 2.95
CA CYS A 390 -11.95 -11.82 2.75
C CYS A 390 -11.98 -10.50 3.51
N TYR A 391 -11.92 -9.39 2.77
CA TYR A 391 -11.82 -8.06 3.37
C TYR A 391 -13.12 -7.60 4.03
N ASN A 392 -14.23 -7.71 3.33
CA ASN A 392 -15.51 -7.17 3.78
C ASN A 392 -16.62 -8.23 3.88
N ARG A 393 -17.65 -7.88 4.66
CA ARG A 393 -18.90 -8.62 4.68
C ARG A 393 -19.84 -8.14 3.58
N ARG A 394 -20.42 -9.08 2.83
CA ARG A 394 -21.51 -8.79 1.95
C ARG A 394 -22.80 -8.54 2.77
N LYS A 395 -23.39 -7.35 2.67
CA LYS A 395 -24.70 -7.04 3.26
C LYS A 395 -25.79 -7.20 2.20
N GLY A 396 -26.50 -8.35 2.22
CA GLY A 396 -27.73 -8.57 1.46
C GLY A 396 -27.63 -8.43 -0.06
N ALA A 397 -28.78 -8.44 -0.73
CA ALA A 397 -28.88 -8.30 -2.19
C ALA A 397 -28.65 -6.86 -2.71
N ASN A 398 -28.62 -5.87 -1.84
CA ASN A 398 -28.29 -4.50 -2.20
C ASN A 398 -26.77 -4.35 -2.27
N ARG A 399 -26.24 -4.45 -3.47
CA ARG A 399 -24.82 -4.36 -3.83
C ARG A 399 -24.19 -2.99 -3.60
N HIS A 400 -24.91 -2.02 -3.05
CA HIS A 400 -24.43 -0.67 -2.91
C HIS A 400 -23.68 -0.51 -1.59
N LEU A 401 -22.33 -0.61 -1.69
CA LEU A 401 -21.40 0.23 -0.97
C LEU A 401 -21.68 0.43 0.52
N VAL A 402 -21.58 -0.60 1.30
CA VAL A 402 -21.18 -0.33 2.67
C VAL A 402 -20.01 -1.24 2.94
N PHE A 403 -18.81 -0.75 2.63
CA PHE A 403 -17.64 -1.22 3.37
C PHE A 403 -18.05 -1.18 4.83
N ALA A 404 -18.03 -2.33 5.50
CA ALA A 404 -18.24 -2.32 6.93
C ALA A 404 -17.17 -1.37 7.49
N ARG A 405 -17.59 -0.31 8.18
CA ARG A 405 -16.61 0.56 8.82
C ARG A 405 -15.88 -0.26 9.87
N PRO A 406 -14.54 -0.25 9.90
CA PRO A 406 -13.78 -0.96 10.92
C PRO A 406 -14.14 -0.43 12.32
N VAL A 407 -14.48 -1.34 13.23
CA VAL A 407 -14.86 -1.00 14.61
C VAL A 407 -14.25 -1.99 15.59
N PRO A 408 -13.46 -1.47 16.57
CA PRO A 408 -12.88 -0.12 16.64
C PRO A 408 -11.87 0.08 15.50
N TYR A 409 -11.66 1.31 15.06
CA TYR A 409 -10.84 1.60 13.88
C TYR A 409 -9.43 0.98 13.94
N HIS A 410 -8.76 1.08 15.08
CA HIS A 410 -7.39 0.62 15.29
C HIS A 410 -7.25 -0.89 15.57
N ASP A 411 -8.35 -1.59 15.89
CA ASP A 411 -8.35 -3.03 16.23
C ASP A 411 -9.70 -3.65 15.82
N ALA A 412 -10.04 -3.54 14.54
CA ALA A 412 -11.33 -3.98 14.04
C ALA A 412 -11.43 -5.51 13.99
N ASN A 413 -12.64 -6.02 14.31
CA ASN A 413 -12.99 -7.43 14.23
C ASN A 413 -14.41 -7.61 13.67
N ASN A 414 -14.74 -6.84 12.63
CA ASN A 414 -16.05 -6.86 11.99
C ASN A 414 -15.97 -6.90 10.46
N GLY A 415 -14.83 -7.27 9.92
CA GLY A 415 -14.58 -7.49 8.49
C GLY A 415 -15.13 -8.80 7.94
N GLY A 416 -14.64 -9.22 6.79
CA GLY A 416 -14.94 -10.51 6.17
C GLY A 416 -14.44 -11.70 7.00
N ARG A 417 -14.98 -12.86 6.75
CA ARG A 417 -14.49 -14.11 7.32
C ARG A 417 -13.68 -14.83 6.26
N ASN A 418 -12.40 -15.04 6.52
CA ASN A 418 -11.52 -15.79 5.63
C ASN A 418 -11.95 -17.26 5.55
N VAL A 419 -11.59 -17.93 4.48
CA VAL A 419 -12.02 -19.29 4.20
C VAL A 419 -10.82 -20.13 3.79
N LEU A 420 -10.65 -21.29 4.42
CA LEU A 420 -9.81 -22.37 3.92
C LEU A 420 -10.70 -23.34 3.14
N LEU A 421 -10.39 -23.53 1.87
CA LEU A 421 -10.97 -24.53 0.98
C LEU A 421 -9.99 -25.68 0.86
N ARG A 422 -10.32 -26.81 1.48
CA ARG A 422 -9.54 -28.05 1.34
C ARG A 422 -9.84 -28.68 -0.02
N ASN A 423 -8.81 -29.05 -0.73
CA ASN A 423 -8.90 -29.88 -1.92
C ASN A 423 -9.12 -31.35 -1.50
N ASP A 424 -10.22 -31.94 -1.90
CA ASP A 424 -10.53 -33.34 -1.63
C ASP A 424 -10.28 -34.21 -2.90
N GLY A 425 -9.47 -33.71 -3.83
CA GLY A 425 -9.18 -34.31 -5.12
C GLY A 425 -10.35 -34.28 -6.12
N ARG A 426 -10.07 -34.46 -7.41
CA ARG A 426 -11.09 -34.50 -8.48
C ARG A 426 -11.97 -33.26 -8.51
N TRP A 427 -11.38 -32.10 -8.34
CA TRP A 427 -12.03 -30.78 -8.38
C TRP A 427 -13.10 -30.57 -7.29
N ARG A 428 -13.03 -31.32 -6.19
CA ARG A 428 -13.92 -31.18 -5.04
C ARG A 428 -13.21 -30.43 -3.93
N PHE A 429 -13.79 -29.35 -3.51
CA PHE A 429 -13.28 -28.52 -2.42
C PHE A 429 -14.29 -28.46 -1.27
N SER A 430 -13.85 -28.62 -0.06
CA SER A 430 -14.67 -28.52 1.16
C SER A 430 -14.21 -27.38 2.06
N HIS A 431 -15.16 -26.78 2.81
CA HIS A 431 -14.82 -25.75 3.78
C HIS A 431 -14.13 -26.36 5.00
N ALA A 432 -12.84 -26.05 5.19
CA ALA A 432 -12.04 -26.58 6.30
C ALA A 432 -11.79 -25.58 7.45
N THR A 433 -12.08 -24.30 7.29
CA THR A 433 -11.73 -23.20 8.21
C THR A 433 -11.98 -23.53 9.69
N VAL A 434 -13.19 -23.99 10.04
CA VAL A 434 -13.52 -24.30 11.44
C VAL A 434 -12.82 -25.57 11.91
N ARG A 435 -12.82 -26.60 11.06
CA ARG A 435 -12.21 -27.89 11.37
C ARG A 435 -10.71 -27.77 11.56
N ALA A 436 -10.05 -26.95 10.76
CA ALA A 436 -8.62 -26.69 10.86
C ALA A 436 -8.24 -25.73 12.00
N GLY A 437 -9.20 -25.07 12.67
CA GLY A 437 -8.88 -24.11 13.75
C GLY A 437 -8.69 -22.66 13.31
N LEU A 438 -8.82 -22.35 12.03
CA LEU A 438 -8.60 -21.02 11.45
C LEU A 438 -9.80 -20.04 11.64
N ASP A 439 -10.78 -20.35 12.50
CA ASP A 439 -11.90 -19.45 12.76
C ASP A 439 -11.69 -18.52 13.96
N ALA A 440 -10.63 -18.71 14.72
CA ALA A 440 -10.24 -17.81 15.80
C ALA A 440 -9.71 -16.49 15.23
N ASN A 441 -10.22 -15.36 15.72
CA ASN A 441 -9.84 -14.00 15.25
C ASN A 441 -10.04 -13.75 13.73
N ASN A 442 -10.82 -14.56 13.06
CA ASN A 442 -10.96 -14.65 11.61
C ASN A 442 -12.03 -13.70 11.03
N ARG A 443 -12.12 -12.46 11.53
CA ARG A 443 -13.09 -11.45 11.05
C ARG A 443 -12.48 -10.07 10.96
N ARG A 444 -11.23 -10.03 10.59
CA ARG A 444 -10.46 -8.81 10.35
C ARG A 444 -10.70 -8.35 8.90
N PHE A 445 -10.12 -7.23 8.53
CA PHE A 445 -10.13 -6.76 7.16
C PHE A 445 -8.88 -7.32 6.46
N SER A 446 -8.92 -8.63 6.18
CA SER A 446 -7.76 -9.36 5.67
C SER A 446 -7.47 -9.02 4.22
N TYR A 447 -6.22 -8.64 3.95
CA TYR A 447 -5.78 -8.20 2.63
C TYR A 447 -4.87 -9.23 1.96
N ALA A 448 -3.94 -9.82 2.70
CA ALA A 448 -3.00 -10.80 2.18
C ALA A 448 -2.74 -11.93 3.18
N ALA A 449 -2.28 -13.06 2.65
CA ALA A 449 -1.84 -14.21 3.41
C ALA A 449 -0.55 -14.77 2.80
N ALA A 450 0.36 -15.25 3.66
CA ALA A 450 1.58 -15.89 3.26
C ALA A 450 1.80 -17.16 4.08
N TRP A 451 2.09 -18.25 3.38
CA TRP A 451 2.42 -19.55 3.95
C TRP A 451 3.93 -19.68 4.12
N GLU A 452 4.37 -20.30 5.20
CA GLU A 452 5.77 -20.66 5.46
C GLU A 452 5.86 -21.61 6.65
N ASP A 453 6.82 -22.52 6.66
CA ASP A 453 7.21 -23.32 7.82
C ASP A 453 8.21 -22.50 8.67
N PHE A 454 7.68 -21.57 9.50
CA PHE A 454 8.54 -20.59 10.19
C PHE A 454 9.29 -21.19 11.40
N ASP A 455 8.83 -22.31 11.93
CA ASP A 455 9.47 -22.98 13.08
C ASP A 455 10.22 -24.29 12.71
N ASN A 456 10.27 -24.60 11.42
CA ASN A 456 11.00 -25.72 10.83
C ASN A 456 10.53 -27.09 11.35
N ASP A 457 9.22 -27.26 11.59
CA ASP A 457 8.62 -28.51 12.03
C ASP A 457 8.06 -29.38 10.89
N GLY A 458 8.06 -28.85 9.66
CA GLY A 458 7.63 -29.51 8.43
C GLY A 458 6.18 -29.22 8.05
N ASP A 459 5.43 -28.51 8.88
CA ASP A 459 4.04 -28.10 8.62
C ASP A 459 4.00 -26.66 8.10
N GLN A 460 3.14 -26.36 7.13
CA GLN A 460 2.99 -24.99 6.60
C GLN A 460 2.16 -24.12 7.53
N ASP A 461 2.74 -23.06 8.07
CA ASP A 461 2.10 -22.06 8.91
C ASP A 461 1.53 -20.91 8.08
N LEU A 462 0.64 -20.12 8.67
CA LEU A 462 -0.07 -19.07 7.96
C LEU A 462 0.04 -17.71 8.67
N TYR A 463 0.59 -16.72 7.98
CA TYR A 463 0.47 -15.33 8.39
C TYR A 463 -0.62 -14.61 7.59
N VAL A 464 -1.47 -13.81 8.27
CA VAL A 464 -2.54 -13.03 7.64
C VAL A 464 -2.38 -11.56 7.97
N ALA A 465 -2.12 -10.75 6.94
CA ALA A 465 -2.03 -9.30 7.03
C ALA A 465 -3.43 -8.67 6.92
N ASN A 466 -3.74 -7.77 7.85
CA ASN A 466 -5.04 -7.12 7.97
C ASN A 466 -4.87 -5.59 7.84
N ASP A 467 -5.67 -4.94 6.99
CA ASP A 467 -5.70 -3.48 6.86
C ASP A 467 -6.23 -2.82 8.15
N PHE A 468 -7.22 -3.46 8.78
CA PHE A 468 -7.74 -3.01 10.06
C PHE A 468 -7.83 -4.18 11.03
N GLY A 469 -7.25 -3.97 12.22
CA GLY A 469 -7.14 -4.98 13.26
C GLY A 469 -5.77 -5.66 13.24
N ARG A 470 -5.59 -6.54 14.22
CA ARG A 470 -4.32 -7.23 14.44
C ARG A 470 -4.09 -8.29 13.39
N ASN A 471 -2.87 -8.42 12.92
CA ASN A 471 -2.47 -9.53 12.07
C ASN A 471 -2.47 -10.84 12.86
N ASN A 472 -2.64 -11.95 12.15
CA ASN A 472 -2.66 -13.28 12.73
C ASN A 472 -1.43 -14.07 12.29
N LEU A 473 -0.85 -14.84 13.21
CA LEU A 473 0.10 -15.91 12.93
C LEU A 473 -0.52 -17.21 13.43
N TYR A 474 -0.96 -18.03 12.52
CA TYR A 474 -1.53 -19.33 12.79
C TYR A 474 -0.46 -20.40 12.65
N ARG A 475 0.01 -20.94 13.79
CA ARG A 475 0.90 -22.10 13.77
C ARG A 475 0.09 -23.35 13.45
N ASN A 476 0.58 -24.14 12.53
CA ASN A 476 0.04 -25.44 12.16
C ASN A 476 0.65 -26.54 13.04
N ASP A 477 -0.18 -27.39 13.58
CA ASP A 477 0.25 -28.60 14.29
C ASP A 477 -0.49 -29.79 13.60
N SER A 478 0.07 -30.32 12.51
CA SER A 478 -0.48 -31.43 11.70
C SER A 478 -1.91 -31.17 11.19
N GLY A 479 -2.12 -30.08 10.50
CA GLY A 479 -3.41 -29.66 9.93
C GLY A 479 -4.34 -28.99 10.96
N ARG A 480 -3.83 -28.58 12.13
CA ARG A 480 -4.54 -27.89 13.20
C ARG A 480 -3.87 -26.57 13.56
N PHE A 481 -4.55 -25.49 13.31
CA PHE A 481 -4.02 -24.14 13.49
C PHE A 481 -4.38 -23.54 14.84
N THR A 482 -3.43 -22.83 15.42
CA THR A 482 -3.58 -22.02 16.63
C THR A 482 -3.04 -20.61 16.35
N ASP A 483 -3.84 -19.58 16.60
CA ASP A 483 -3.37 -18.19 16.50
C ASP A 483 -2.43 -17.88 17.66
N ILE A 484 -1.15 -17.73 17.37
CA ILE A 484 -0.07 -17.45 18.32
C ILE A 484 0.52 -16.05 18.19
N ALA A 485 -0.02 -15.20 17.28
CA ALA A 485 0.56 -13.90 16.98
C ALA A 485 0.90 -13.07 18.22
N ALA A 486 -0.03 -13.01 19.21
CA ALA A 486 0.18 -12.27 20.45
C ALA A 486 1.32 -12.83 21.30
N THR A 487 1.39 -14.15 21.45
CA THR A 487 2.41 -14.82 22.29
C THR A 487 3.76 -14.90 21.62
N ALA A 488 3.78 -14.97 20.29
CA ALA A 488 4.99 -14.97 19.49
C ALA A 488 5.60 -13.57 19.28
N GLY A 489 4.89 -12.49 19.65
CA GLY A 489 5.33 -11.13 19.35
C GLY A 489 5.21 -10.73 17.88
N ALA A 490 4.38 -11.47 17.12
CA ALA A 490 4.16 -11.29 15.69
C ALA A 490 2.88 -10.49 15.36
N GLU A 491 2.16 -10.00 16.38
CA GLU A 491 1.02 -9.08 16.14
C GLU A 491 1.51 -7.78 15.53
N ASP A 492 0.97 -7.41 14.39
CA ASP A 492 1.03 -6.07 13.86
C ASP A 492 -0.38 -5.48 13.80
N ILE A 493 -0.51 -4.21 14.08
CA ILE A 493 -1.78 -3.47 14.06
C ILE A 493 -1.77 -2.37 13.01
N SER A 494 -0.67 -2.25 12.26
CA SER A 494 -0.55 -1.34 11.13
C SER A 494 -1.42 -1.80 9.96
N PRO A 495 -1.84 -0.91 9.04
CA PRO A 495 -2.67 -1.29 7.90
C PRO A 495 -1.93 -2.20 6.92
N GLY A 496 -2.03 -3.52 7.13
CA GLY A 496 -1.29 -4.53 6.39
C GLY A 496 -1.88 -4.80 5.01
N MET A 497 -1.07 -4.58 3.97
CA MET A 497 -1.46 -4.77 2.57
C MET A 497 -0.86 -6.01 1.94
N SER A 498 0.36 -6.39 2.33
CA SER A 498 0.99 -7.64 1.93
C SER A 498 1.89 -8.19 3.03
N SER A 499 2.21 -9.46 2.95
CA SER A 499 3.20 -10.13 3.78
C SER A 499 4.07 -11.03 2.93
N CYS A 500 5.35 -11.14 3.28
CA CYS A 500 6.26 -12.10 2.67
C CYS A 500 7.30 -12.57 3.69
N TRP A 501 7.70 -13.82 3.52
CA TRP A 501 8.74 -14.46 4.28
C TRP A 501 10.08 -14.42 3.54
N GLY A 502 11.18 -14.39 4.27
CA GLY A 502 12.53 -14.47 3.76
C GLY A 502 13.56 -14.49 4.89
N ASP A 503 14.70 -15.10 4.66
CA ASP A 503 15.85 -15.14 5.59
C ASP A 503 16.76 -13.95 5.28
N TYR A 504 16.36 -12.73 5.76
CA TYR A 504 17.05 -11.49 5.36
C TYR A 504 18.46 -11.35 5.94
N ASP A 505 18.80 -12.10 7.00
CA ASP A 505 20.13 -12.05 7.62
C ASP A 505 20.91 -13.37 7.55
N ASN A 506 20.44 -14.32 6.74
CA ASN A 506 21.07 -15.61 6.46
C ASN A 506 21.38 -16.45 7.72
N ASP A 507 20.48 -16.40 8.73
CA ASP A 507 20.61 -17.18 9.94
C ASP A 507 19.90 -18.55 9.88
N GLY A 508 19.22 -18.84 8.77
CA GLY A 508 18.50 -20.09 8.49
C GLY A 508 17.09 -20.11 9.05
N LEU A 509 16.56 -18.98 9.52
CA LEU A 509 15.19 -18.83 10.01
C LEU A 509 14.42 -17.87 9.10
N MET A 510 13.18 -18.21 8.80
CA MET A 510 12.33 -17.36 7.98
C MET A 510 11.82 -16.18 8.79
N ASP A 511 12.18 -14.98 8.35
CA ASP A 511 11.75 -13.70 8.90
C ASP A 511 10.51 -13.19 8.14
N LEU A 512 9.76 -12.29 8.78
CA LEU A 512 8.50 -11.83 8.23
C LEU A 512 8.52 -10.32 7.96
N TYR A 513 8.23 -9.94 6.73
CA TYR A 513 7.98 -8.55 6.37
C TYR A 513 6.50 -8.29 6.06
N VAL A 514 5.98 -7.18 6.59
CA VAL A 514 4.61 -6.71 6.32
C VAL A 514 4.66 -5.32 5.71
N SER A 515 4.14 -5.20 4.50
CA SER A 515 3.90 -3.90 3.87
C SER A 515 2.69 -3.22 4.51
N ASN A 516 2.90 -2.02 5.00
CA ASN A 516 1.87 -1.23 5.67
C ASN A 516 1.77 0.18 5.07
N MET A 517 0.64 0.83 5.26
CA MET A 517 0.48 2.23 4.91
C MET A 517 1.19 3.13 5.93
N PHE A 518 2.14 3.93 5.47
CA PHE A 518 2.73 5.00 6.27
C PHE A 518 1.86 6.26 6.21
N SER A 519 1.55 6.86 7.36
CA SER A 519 0.81 8.11 7.42
C SER A 519 1.58 9.18 8.21
N SER A 520 2.13 10.17 7.50
CA SER A 520 2.80 11.31 8.15
C SER A 520 1.83 12.14 9.01
N ALA A 521 0.60 12.37 8.53
CA ALA A 521 -0.45 13.02 9.30
C ALA A 521 -0.86 12.18 10.52
N GLY A 522 -1.04 10.87 10.34
CA GLY A 522 -1.32 9.93 11.43
C GLY A 522 -0.24 9.96 12.51
N ASN A 523 1.02 9.94 12.15
CA ASN A 523 2.13 10.05 13.09
C ASN A 523 2.11 11.37 13.88
N ARG A 524 1.87 12.51 13.20
CA ARG A 524 1.75 13.82 13.87
C ARG A 524 0.57 13.89 14.84
N ILE A 525 -0.59 13.38 14.42
CA ILE A 525 -1.83 13.47 15.21
C ILE A 525 -1.78 12.52 16.41
N THR A 526 -1.36 11.27 16.21
CA THR A 526 -1.35 10.24 17.28
C THR A 526 -0.32 10.51 18.37
N SER A 527 0.70 11.31 18.08
CA SER A 527 1.74 11.71 19.03
C SER A 527 1.30 12.86 19.94
N GLN A 528 0.16 13.51 19.68
CA GLN A 528 -0.31 14.63 20.48
C GLN A 528 -0.95 14.18 21.79
N GLY A 529 -0.63 14.84 22.90
CA GLY A 529 -1.19 14.53 24.22
C GLY A 529 -2.72 14.68 24.31
N ARG A 530 -3.34 15.46 23.41
CA ARG A 530 -4.80 15.60 23.29
C ARG A 530 -5.48 14.50 22.48
N PHE A 531 -4.71 13.71 21.71
CA PHE A 531 -5.28 12.64 20.90
C PHE A 531 -5.86 11.56 21.82
N HIS A 532 -7.15 11.27 21.66
CA HIS A 532 -7.87 10.32 22.49
C HIS A 532 -7.55 10.42 24.00
N GLN A 533 -7.69 11.62 24.59
CA GLN A 533 -7.34 11.88 26.01
C GLN A 533 -7.99 10.92 27.01
N GLY A 534 -9.18 10.38 26.69
CA GLY A 534 -9.88 9.40 27.54
C GLY A 534 -9.42 7.93 27.31
N ALA A 535 -8.57 7.67 26.34
CA ALA A 535 -8.09 6.32 26.07
C ALA A 535 -6.88 5.95 26.94
N SER A 536 -6.67 4.65 27.14
CA SER A 536 -5.47 4.12 27.79
C SER A 536 -4.21 4.45 26.97
N GLU A 537 -3.05 4.43 27.63
CA GLU A 537 -1.78 4.59 26.92
C GLU A 537 -1.55 3.43 25.91
N GLU A 538 -2.00 2.24 26.25
CA GLU A 538 -1.98 1.09 25.34
C GLU A 538 -2.76 1.39 24.04
N THR A 539 -3.99 1.88 24.13
CA THR A 539 -4.78 2.26 22.96
C THR A 539 -4.10 3.36 22.15
N ARG A 540 -3.52 4.37 22.79
CA ARG A 540 -2.76 5.41 22.08
C ARG A 540 -1.52 4.87 21.39
N ALA A 541 -0.82 3.91 22.03
CA ALA A 541 0.32 3.21 21.41
C ALA A 541 -0.10 2.41 20.17
N GLN A 542 -1.26 1.76 20.20
CA GLN A 542 -1.83 1.07 19.03
C GLN A 542 -2.08 2.02 17.86
N PHE A 543 -2.63 3.21 18.10
CA PHE A 543 -2.80 4.22 17.05
C PHE A 543 -1.47 4.74 16.50
N ARG A 544 -0.44 4.93 17.36
CA ARG A 544 0.91 5.29 16.89
C ARG A 544 1.49 4.19 16.02
N ARG A 545 1.34 2.93 16.45
CA ARG A 545 1.76 1.77 15.66
C ARG A 545 1.03 1.71 14.32
N HIS A 546 -0.27 1.94 14.30
CA HIS A 546 -1.10 1.95 13.09
C HIS A 546 -0.64 3.00 12.05
N ALA A 547 -0.02 4.09 12.45
CA ALA A 547 0.49 5.14 11.55
C ALA A 547 1.96 4.96 11.15
N ARG A 548 2.69 4.02 11.78
CA ARG A 548 4.15 3.92 11.72
C ARG A 548 4.68 3.51 10.34
N GLY A 549 3.94 2.67 9.62
CA GLY A 549 4.34 2.08 8.34
C GLY A 549 4.82 0.65 8.44
N ASN A 550 5.73 0.24 7.57
CA ASN A 550 6.15 -1.15 7.37
C ASN A 550 6.76 -1.80 8.61
N THR A 551 6.64 -3.12 8.68
CA THR A 551 7.11 -3.93 9.80
C THR A 551 8.01 -5.06 9.29
N LEU A 552 9.16 -5.22 9.95
CA LEU A 552 10.06 -6.37 9.82
C LEU A 552 10.16 -7.06 11.17
N LEU A 553 9.77 -8.31 11.20
CA LEU A 553 9.77 -9.17 12.38
C LEU A 553 10.85 -10.23 12.21
N LYS A 554 11.94 -10.11 12.98
CA LYS A 554 13.00 -11.11 12.99
C LYS A 554 12.55 -12.34 13.78
N ASN A 555 12.69 -13.52 13.18
CA ASN A 555 12.49 -14.80 13.85
C ASN A 555 13.64 -15.08 14.83
N MET A 556 13.31 -15.42 16.06
CA MET A 556 14.30 -15.66 17.12
C MET A 556 14.62 -17.16 17.32
N GLY A 557 14.09 -18.04 16.47
CA GLY A 557 14.33 -19.49 16.51
C GLY A 557 13.72 -20.24 17.70
N ASN A 558 12.86 -19.59 18.47
CA ASN A 558 12.22 -20.18 19.65
C ASN A 558 10.68 -19.99 19.63
N GLY A 559 10.11 -19.81 18.46
CA GLY A 559 8.69 -19.51 18.27
C GLY A 559 8.31 -18.07 18.61
N ALA A 560 9.28 -17.16 18.76
CA ALA A 560 9.06 -15.74 19.03
C ALA A 560 9.71 -14.86 17.96
N PHE A 561 9.12 -13.68 17.74
CA PHE A 561 9.60 -12.68 16.82
C PHE A 561 9.99 -11.39 17.54
N SER A 562 10.95 -10.67 16.99
CA SER A 562 11.39 -9.35 17.46
C SER A 562 11.14 -8.31 16.36
N ASP A 563 10.46 -7.21 16.70
CA ASP A 563 10.28 -6.09 15.77
C ASP A 563 11.60 -5.31 15.60
N VAL A 564 12.23 -5.45 14.47
CA VAL A 564 13.50 -4.78 14.11
C VAL A 564 13.31 -3.65 13.08
N SER A 565 12.08 -3.28 12.78
CA SER A 565 11.70 -2.35 11.71
C SER A 565 12.42 -1.01 11.75
N GLU A 566 12.52 -0.39 12.96
CA GLU A 566 13.17 0.90 13.12
C GLU A 566 14.69 0.78 12.99
N ALA A 567 15.29 -0.27 13.57
CA ALA A 567 16.72 -0.53 13.50
C ALA A 567 17.16 -0.84 12.07
N ALA A 568 16.35 -1.58 11.32
CA ALA A 568 16.58 -1.89 9.91
C ALA A 568 16.29 -0.70 8.99
N GLY A 569 15.59 0.36 9.47
CA GLY A 569 15.29 1.55 8.68
C GLY A 569 14.25 1.36 7.59
N ILE A 570 13.32 0.37 7.74
CA ILE A 570 12.37 -0.02 6.69
C ILE A 570 10.95 0.53 6.90
N THR A 571 10.70 1.27 7.98
CA THR A 571 9.34 1.72 8.33
C THR A 571 8.70 2.64 7.30
N ILE A 572 9.50 3.43 6.57
CA ILE A 572 9.00 4.42 5.61
C ILE A 572 8.96 3.82 4.22
N GLY A 573 7.78 3.38 3.79
CA GLY A 573 7.52 2.84 2.44
C GLY A 573 6.36 3.53 1.75
N ARG A 574 5.89 4.69 2.24
CA ARG A 574 4.68 5.37 1.76
C ARG A 574 3.45 4.45 1.94
N TRP A 575 2.58 4.36 0.95
CA TRP A 575 1.51 3.37 0.89
C TRP A 575 2.05 2.14 0.15
N ALA A 576 2.58 1.21 0.94
CA ALA A 576 3.16 -0.03 0.43
C ALA A 576 2.06 -1.08 0.22
N TRP A 577 1.94 -1.58 -1.01
CA TRP A 577 0.88 -2.52 -1.41
C TRP A 577 1.37 -3.94 -1.60
N GLY A 578 2.57 -4.11 -2.10
CA GLY A 578 3.15 -5.41 -2.37
C GLY A 578 4.60 -5.47 -1.91
N SER A 579 5.03 -6.65 -1.47
CA SER A 579 6.41 -6.90 -1.09
C SER A 579 6.84 -8.32 -1.46
N LYS A 580 8.14 -8.47 -1.68
CA LYS A 580 8.78 -9.75 -1.94
C LYS A 580 10.23 -9.70 -1.52
N PHE A 581 10.70 -10.75 -0.86
CA PHE A 581 12.12 -11.04 -0.73
C PHE A 581 12.61 -11.79 -1.97
N ALA A 582 13.76 -11.40 -2.49
CA ALA A 582 14.44 -12.07 -3.60
C ALA A 582 15.88 -11.57 -3.70
N ASP A 583 16.83 -12.44 -4.01
CA ASP A 583 18.21 -12.05 -4.34
C ASP A 583 18.24 -11.45 -5.76
N LEU A 584 18.04 -10.13 -5.86
CA LEU A 584 17.88 -9.42 -7.12
C LEU A 584 19.22 -9.18 -7.83
N ASN A 585 20.31 -9.17 -7.09
CA ASN A 585 21.66 -8.89 -7.59
C ASN A 585 22.55 -10.14 -7.66
N ASN A 586 22.06 -11.31 -7.25
CA ASN A 586 22.74 -12.60 -7.15
C ASN A 586 24.00 -12.54 -6.26
N ASP A 587 23.88 -11.94 -5.09
CA ASP A 587 24.96 -11.88 -4.10
C ASP A 587 24.81 -12.86 -2.94
N GLY A 588 23.71 -13.63 -2.92
CA GLY A 588 23.40 -14.61 -1.89
C GLY A 588 22.68 -14.06 -0.68
N TRP A 589 22.27 -12.78 -0.71
CA TRP A 589 21.42 -12.14 0.30
C TRP A 589 20.08 -11.77 -0.34
N GLU A 590 19.01 -11.96 0.40
CA GLU A 590 17.71 -11.54 -0.09
C GLU A 590 17.52 -10.03 0.00
N ASP A 591 17.21 -9.41 -1.13
CA ASP A 591 16.77 -8.02 -1.20
C ASP A 591 15.28 -7.90 -0.93
N LEU A 592 14.85 -6.78 -0.36
CA LEU A 592 13.44 -6.50 -0.15
C LEU A 592 12.91 -5.54 -1.21
N LEU A 593 12.06 -6.05 -2.09
CA LEU A 593 11.30 -5.23 -3.05
C LEU A 593 9.96 -4.82 -2.47
N VAL A 594 9.67 -3.50 -2.48
CA VAL A 594 8.40 -2.95 -2.02
C VAL A 594 7.79 -2.07 -3.08
N THR A 595 6.56 -2.38 -3.48
CA THR A 595 5.80 -1.57 -4.43
C THR A 595 4.86 -0.63 -3.70
N ASN A 596 4.77 0.62 -4.14
CA ASN A 596 3.87 1.61 -3.56
C ASN A 596 3.17 2.44 -4.64
N GLY A 597 2.07 3.09 -4.25
CA GLY A 597 1.24 3.92 -5.11
C GLY A 597 -0.22 3.62 -4.89
N PHE A 598 -1.07 4.63 -4.86
CA PHE A 598 -2.50 4.46 -4.66
C PHE A 598 -3.30 5.21 -5.72
N ILE A 599 -3.07 6.51 -5.84
CA ILE A 599 -3.71 7.35 -6.84
C ILE A 599 -2.61 8.00 -7.65
N THR A 600 -2.62 7.76 -8.95
CA THR A 600 -1.70 8.39 -9.90
C THR A 600 -2.28 9.73 -10.32
N GLN A 601 -1.96 10.79 -9.60
CA GLN A 601 -2.19 12.17 -10.02
C GLN A 601 -0.86 12.92 -10.05
N GLN A 602 -0.88 14.10 -10.69
CA GLN A 602 0.35 14.89 -10.83
C GLN A 602 0.89 15.42 -9.50
N ASP A 603 0.00 15.65 -8.54
CA ASP A 603 0.37 16.02 -7.18
C ASP A 603 0.44 14.77 -6.30
N THR A 604 1.66 14.38 -5.95
CA THR A 604 1.95 13.29 -5.01
C THR A 604 2.31 13.80 -3.61
N GLY A 605 1.95 15.03 -3.28
CA GLY A 605 2.36 15.72 -2.07
C GLY A 605 2.01 15.00 -0.77
N ASP A 606 0.91 14.25 -0.76
CA ASP A 606 0.41 13.54 0.43
C ASP A 606 0.79 12.06 0.53
N LEU A 607 1.52 11.55 -0.43
CA LEU A 607 1.98 10.15 -0.45
C LEU A 607 3.38 10.02 0.11
#